data_dc35270ec4c0c4005fefda9684cbda0c
#
_entry.id   dc35270ec4c0c4005fefda9684cbda0c
#
_cell.length_a   1.000
_cell.length_b   1.000
_cell.length_c   1.000
_cell.angle_alpha   90.00
_cell.angle_beta   90.00
_cell.angle_gamma   90.00
#
_symmetry.space_group_name_H-M   'P 1'
#
loop_
_entity.id
_entity.type
_entity.pdbx_description
1 polymer ?
#
loop_
_entity_poly.entity_id
_entity_poly.type
_entity_poly.pdbx_seq_one_letter_code
_entity_poly.pdbx_strand_id
1 'polypeptide(L)'
;MKIKYYNLCFLLFFLLGAENLLFANLQESRKKMHKEIEVNPDALVEIDNAFGDLNISSWDENKVVIDVLITVEGRNSKSVQEKLDAIDVQFSLSPEKVTAKTKIEDHWSFKWFSSNTINYRINYTIKLPKTNSVNLSNDYGTIRLNRLEGQATISCDYGKMILGDLNASDNLLNFDYTSNSTIDFIEGGVINADYSGFEIGQAGEIELNADYTNASFNSITFLRFKNDYGKLITDNIGTLKGKGDYL
;
A
#
# COMPACT_ATOMS: atom_id res chain seq x y z
N MET A 1 33.73 65.41 -26.33
CA MET A 1 33.20 64.14 -26.84
C MET A 1 32.36 63.50 -25.74
N LYS A 2 31.02 63.73 -25.74
CA LYS A 2 30.09 63.17 -24.73
C LYS A 2 29.42 61.94 -25.32
N ILE A 3 29.84 60.77 -24.92
CA ILE A 3 29.26 59.50 -25.35
C ILE A 3 28.04 59.27 -24.54
N LYS A 4 26.91 59.02 -25.22
CA LYS A 4 25.56 58.85 -24.68
C LYS A 4 25.44 57.48 -23.93
N TYR A 5 25.26 57.52 -22.63
CA TYR A 5 24.99 56.36 -21.78
C TYR A 5 23.52 55.93 -21.72
N TYR A 6 22.67 56.44 -22.61
CA TYR A 6 21.22 56.16 -22.57
C TYR A 6 20.80 54.81 -23.18
N ASN A 7 21.68 54.14 -23.93
CA ASN A 7 21.34 52.89 -24.59
C ASN A 7 21.71 51.64 -23.76
N LEU A 8 22.46 51.80 -22.66
CA LEU A 8 22.86 50.66 -21.83
C LEU A 8 21.82 50.32 -20.76
N CYS A 9 21.06 51.32 -20.27
CA CYS A 9 20.01 51.10 -19.31
C CYS A 9 18.76 50.45 -19.90
N PHE A 10 18.48 50.60 -21.20
CA PHE A 10 17.31 49.99 -21.84
C PHE A 10 17.51 48.49 -22.15
N LEU A 11 18.75 48.06 -22.33
CA LEU A 11 19.06 46.63 -22.55
C LEU A 11 19.06 45.82 -21.24
N LEU A 12 19.35 46.46 -20.08
CA LEU A 12 19.29 45.80 -18.78
C LEU A 12 17.87 45.65 -18.25
N PHE A 13 16.92 46.50 -18.68
CA PHE A 13 15.53 46.42 -18.26
C PHE A 13 14.74 45.35 -19.04
N PHE A 14 15.24 44.91 -20.21
CA PHE A 14 14.59 43.86 -21.00
C PHE A 14 15.04 42.44 -20.59
N LEU A 15 16.10 42.30 -19.79
CA LEU A 15 16.61 41.03 -19.27
C LEU A 15 16.01 40.66 -17.89
N LEU A 16 15.31 41.58 -17.22
CA LEU A 16 14.63 41.33 -15.94
C LEU A 16 13.13 40.98 -16.07
N GLY A 17 12.62 40.89 -17.31
CA GLY A 17 11.20 40.63 -17.58
C GLY A 17 10.87 39.22 -18.07
N ALA A 18 11.82 38.30 -18.16
CA ALA A 18 11.61 36.98 -18.77
C ALA A 18 11.77 35.80 -17.80
N GLU A 19 11.59 36.01 -16.49
CA GLU A 19 11.52 34.91 -15.52
C GLU A 19 10.08 34.66 -15.07
N ASN A 20 9.13 34.67 -16.01
CA ASN A 20 7.96 33.86 -15.86
C ASN A 20 8.32 32.44 -16.29
N LEU A 21 9.14 31.76 -15.47
CA LEU A 21 9.25 30.34 -15.53
C LEU A 21 7.82 29.80 -15.35
N LEU A 22 7.28 29.26 -16.42
CA LEU A 22 6.06 28.47 -16.45
C LEU A 22 6.24 27.25 -15.50
N PHE A 23 6.11 27.47 -14.22
CA PHE A 23 5.74 26.38 -13.33
C PHE A 23 4.38 25.94 -13.83
N ALA A 24 4.34 24.83 -14.54
CA ALA A 24 3.09 24.19 -14.86
C ALA A 24 2.41 23.90 -13.52
N ASN A 25 1.46 24.76 -13.12
CA ASN A 25 0.69 24.58 -11.88
C ASN A 25 -0.05 23.26 -12.00
N LEU A 26 0.42 22.25 -11.26
CA LEU A 26 -0.34 21.01 -11.09
C LEU A 26 -1.65 21.36 -10.38
N GLN A 27 -2.74 21.00 -10.99
CA GLN A 27 -4.06 21.08 -10.38
C GLN A 27 -4.27 19.84 -9.52
N GLU A 28 -4.74 20.02 -8.31
CA GLU A 28 -5.06 18.93 -7.39
C GLU A 28 -6.54 18.98 -7.01
N SER A 29 -7.20 17.83 -7.05
CA SER A 29 -8.56 17.65 -6.53
C SER A 29 -8.61 16.46 -5.58
N ARG A 30 -9.46 16.56 -4.55
CA ARG A 30 -9.57 15.57 -3.47
C ARG A 30 -11.01 15.20 -3.20
N LYS A 31 -11.25 13.92 -2.91
CA LYS A 31 -12.53 13.39 -2.41
C LYS A 31 -12.27 12.65 -1.11
N LYS A 32 -13.07 12.95 -0.08
CA LYS A 32 -12.99 12.28 1.22
C LYS A 32 -14.27 11.49 1.47
N MET A 33 -14.10 10.29 2.02
CA MET A 33 -15.21 9.45 2.47
C MET A 33 -14.94 9.01 3.89
N HIS A 34 -15.99 8.96 4.71
CA HIS A 34 -15.93 8.50 6.10
C HIS A 34 -17.06 7.50 6.36
N LYS A 35 -16.73 6.36 6.97
CA LYS A 35 -17.68 5.33 7.44
C LYS A 35 -17.32 4.88 8.84
N GLU A 36 -18.35 4.66 9.64
CA GLU A 36 -18.22 4.13 10.99
C GLU A 36 -19.36 3.14 11.25
N ILE A 37 -19.05 2.02 11.88
CA ILE A 37 -20.02 0.98 12.23
C ILE A 37 -19.57 0.21 13.47
N GLU A 38 -20.50 -0.08 14.37
CA GLU A 38 -20.28 -1.05 15.43
C GLU A 38 -20.27 -2.48 14.87
N VAL A 39 -19.32 -3.28 15.29
CA VAL A 39 -19.10 -4.64 14.78
C VAL A 39 -18.98 -5.66 15.91
N ASN A 40 -19.20 -6.91 15.56
CA ASN A 40 -18.91 -8.03 16.46
C ASN A 40 -17.38 -8.14 16.70
N PRO A 41 -16.95 -8.68 17.86
CA PRO A 41 -15.52 -8.87 18.15
C PRO A 41 -14.79 -9.77 17.14
N ASP A 42 -15.49 -10.67 16.48
CA ASP A 42 -14.99 -11.63 15.48
C ASP A 42 -15.36 -11.25 14.03
N ALA A 43 -15.75 -10.00 13.80
CA ALA A 43 -16.13 -9.54 12.46
C ALA A 43 -14.96 -9.62 11.45
N LEU A 44 -15.30 -9.82 10.18
CA LEU A 44 -14.36 -9.75 9.06
C LEU A 44 -14.33 -8.36 8.47
N VAL A 45 -13.13 -7.76 8.36
CA VAL A 45 -12.91 -6.51 7.64
C VAL A 45 -12.18 -6.79 6.32
N GLU A 46 -12.86 -6.56 5.21
CA GLU A 46 -12.36 -6.80 3.85
C GLU A 46 -12.11 -5.48 3.13
N ILE A 47 -10.87 -5.24 2.71
CA ILE A 47 -10.45 -4.04 1.99
C ILE A 47 -9.76 -4.45 0.69
N ASP A 48 -10.23 -3.89 -0.43
CA ASP A 48 -9.68 -4.11 -1.76
C ASP A 48 -9.34 -2.74 -2.37
N ASN A 49 -8.05 -2.46 -2.52
CA ASN A 49 -7.53 -1.19 -2.97
C ASN A 49 -6.39 -1.37 -3.98
N ALA A 50 -6.12 -0.32 -4.74
CA ALA A 50 -4.95 -0.16 -5.58
C ALA A 50 -4.51 1.31 -5.64
N PHE A 51 -3.23 1.55 -5.90
CA PHE A 51 -2.64 2.89 -6.08
C PHE A 51 -2.71 3.78 -4.85
N GLY A 52 -2.40 3.25 -3.67
CA GLY A 52 -2.33 4.01 -2.43
C GLY A 52 -2.05 3.13 -1.22
N ASP A 53 -2.02 3.73 -0.05
CA ASP A 53 -1.66 3.05 1.18
C ASP A 53 -2.89 2.61 1.99
N LEU A 54 -2.80 1.44 2.63
CA LEU A 54 -3.69 1.00 3.69
C LEU A 54 -2.98 1.21 5.03
N ASN A 55 -3.45 2.17 5.83
CA ASN A 55 -2.94 2.43 7.17
C ASN A 55 -3.97 1.94 8.19
N ILE A 56 -3.69 0.81 8.84
CA ILE A 56 -4.62 0.11 9.71
C ILE A 56 -4.07 0.12 11.13
N SER A 57 -4.91 0.55 12.07
CA SER A 57 -4.63 0.54 13.50
C SER A 57 -5.71 -0.27 14.23
N SER A 58 -5.31 -1.24 15.00
CA SER A 58 -6.22 -1.96 15.87
C SER A 58 -6.40 -1.25 17.22
N TRP A 59 -7.59 -1.40 17.81
CA TRP A 59 -7.98 -0.82 19.10
C TRP A 59 -8.85 -1.77 19.91
N ASP A 60 -9.30 -1.32 21.08
CA ASP A 60 -10.13 -2.14 21.99
C ASP A 60 -11.64 -1.83 21.87
N GLU A 61 -12.06 -0.94 20.96
CA GLU A 61 -13.47 -0.63 20.73
C GLU A 61 -14.07 -1.58 19.69
N ASN A 62 -15.30 -2.06 19.92
CA ASN A 62 -16.04 -2.90 18.95
C ASN A 62 -16.64 -2.07 17.81
N LYS A 63 -15.79 -1.35 17.12
CA LYS A 63 -16.13 -0.42 16.04
C LYS A 63 -15.10 -0.42 14.94
N VAL A 64 -15.56 -0.36 13.71
CA VAL A 64 -14.71 -0.11 12.53
C VAL A 64 -14.93 1.30 12.04
N VAL A 65 -13.84 2.04 11.86
CA VAL A 65 -13.83 3.37 11.24
C VAL A 65 -12.97 3.32 9.99
N ILE A 66 -13.49 3.81 8.87
CA ILE A 66 -12.80 3.86 7.58
C ILE A 66 -12.84 5.29 7.05
N ASP A 67 -11.68 5.90 6.93
CA ASP A 67 -11.46 7.16 6.24
C ASP A 67 -10.74 6.89 4.92
N VAL A 68 -11.29 7.37 3.81
CA VAL A 68 -10.68 7.27 2.49
C VAL A 68 -10.39 8.66 1.97
N LEU A 69 -9.16 8.88 1.52
CA LEU A 69 -8.72 10.08 0.84
C LEU A 69 -8.29 9.74 -0.59
N ILE A 70 -9.06 10.19 -1.57
CA ILE A 70 -8.71 10.13 -2.97
C ILE A 70 -8.10 11.46 -3.36
N THR A 71 -6.89 11.45 -3.92
CA THR A 71 -6.19 12.63 -4.43
C THR A 71 -5.87 12.40 -5.90
N VAL A 72 -6.19 13.37 -6.75
CA VAL A 72 -5.88 13.36 -8.19
C VAL A 72 -5.14 14.62 -8.56
N GLU A 73 -4.02 14.48 -9.24
CA GLU A 73 -3.15 15.58 -9.66
C GLU A 73 -2.88 15.52 -11.17
N GLY A 74 -2.84 16.66 -11.81
CA GLY A 74 -2.55 16.76 -13.24
C GLY A 74 -2.47 18.20 -13.72
N ARG A 75 -2.14 18.39 -15.01
CA ARG A 75 -2.02 19.73 -15.60
C ARG A 75 -3.33 20.35 -16.05
N ASN A 76 -4.34 19.51 -16.32
CA ASN A 76 -5.63 19.95 -16.83
C ASN A 76 -6.72 19.71 -15.78
N SER A 77 -7.33 20.77 -15.29
CA SER A 77 -8.34 20.71 -14.22
C SER A 77 -9.56 19.86 -14.60
N LYS A 78 -9.98 19.90 -15.87
CA LYS A 78 -11.10 19.08 -16.34
C LYS A 78 -10.76 17.59 -16.29
N SER A 79 -9.59 17.20 -16.77
CA SER A 79 -9.15 15.80 -16.73
C SER A 79 -8.92 15.31 -15.29
N VAL A 80 -8.43 16.19 -14.41
CA VAL A 80 -8.28 15.90 -12.96
C VAL A 80 -9.65 15.62 -12.34
N GLN A 81 -10.66 16.46 -12.64
CA GLN A 81 -12.00 16.26 -12.11
C GLN A 81 -12.67 15.00 -12.70
N GLU A 82 -12.58 14.77 -14.01
CA GLU A 82 -13.09 13.56 -14.67
C GLU A 82 -12.49 12.28 -14.05
N LYS A 83 -11.16 12.27 -13.77
CA LYS A 83 -10.53 11.11 -13.11
C LYS A 83 -10.98 10.97 -11.66
N LEU A 84 -11.15 12.07 -10.92
CA LEU A 84 -11.65 12.03 -9.55
C LEU A 84 -13.09 11.47 -9.48
N ASP A 85 -13.95 11.85 -10.43
CA ASP A 85 -15.33 11.40 -10.52
C ASP A 85 -15.42 9.91 -10.94
N ALA A 86 -14.43 9.42 -11.68
CA ALA A 86 -14.32 8.02 -12.10
C ALA A 86 -13.83 7.07 -10.99
N ILE A 87 -13.38 7.61 -9.85
CA ILE A 87 -12.93 6.82 -8.70
C ILE A 87 -13.97 6.86 -7.59
N ASP A 88 -14.43 5.68 -7.18
CA ASP A 88 -15.37 5.54 -6.07
C ASP A 88 -15.00 4.36 -5.16
N VAL A 89 -15.63 4.29 -3.99
CA VAL A 89 -15.50 3.17 -3.05
C VAL A 89 -16.87 2.59 -2.75
N GLN A 90 -17.03 1.31 -3.01
CA GLN A 90 -18.23 0.57 -2.67
C GLN A 90 -18.10 0.02 -1.24
N PHE A 91 -19.05 0.39 -0.37
CA PHE A 91 -19.11 -0.06 1.01
C PHE A 91 -20.26 -1.06 1.20
N SER A 92 -20.00 -2.15 1.94
CA SER A 92 -21.01 -3.01 2.53
C SER A 92 -20.72 -3.15 4.02
N LEU A 93 -21.66 -2.76 4.85
CA LEU A 93 -21.46 -2.61 6.29
C LEU A 93 -22.50 -3.45 7.04
N SER A 94 -22.05 -4.45 7.81
CA SER A 94 -22.86 -5.19 8.79
C SER A 94 -22.02 -5.45 10.04
N PRO A 95 -22.65 -5.79 11.17
CA PRO A 95 -21.91 -6.15 12.38
C PRO A 95 -20.95 -7.32 12.22
N GLU A 96 -21.22 -8.26 11.31
CA GLU A 96 -20.42 -9.47 11.06
C GLU A 96 -19.33 -9.23 10.02
N LYS A 97 -19.57 -8.29 9.08
CA LYS A 97 -18.67 -8.06 7.96
C LYS A 97 -18.70 -6.63 7.47
N VAL A 98 -17.53 -6.03 7.37
CA VAL A 98 -17.31 -4.71 6.78
C VAL A 98 -16.49 -4.87 5.51
N THR A 99 -16.99 -4.32 4.38
CA THR A 99 -16.28 -4.38 3.10
C THR A 99 -16.13 -2.97 2.55
N ALA A 100 -14.94 -2.64 2.05
CA ALA A 100 -14.67 -1.43 1.27
C ALA A 100 -13.84 -1.80 0.04
N LYS A 101 -14.39 -1.57 -1.17
CA LYS A 101 -13.75 -1.90 -2.44
C LYS A 101 -13.61 -0.66 -3.30
N THR A 102 -12.37 -0.31 -3.64
CA THR A 102 -12.08 0.72 -4.62
C THR A 102 -12.58 0.30 -6.00
N LYS A 103 -13.29 1.20 -6.66
CA LYS A 103 -13.73 1.05 -8.06
C LYS A 103 -13.19 2.21 -8.87
N ILE A 104 -12.54 1.89 -9.96
CA ILE A 104 -12.04 2.86 -10.93
C ILE A 104 -12.78 2.58 -12.23
N GLU A 105 -13.69 3.48 -12.59
CA GLU A 105 -14.40 3.39 -13.88
C GLU A 105 -13.47 3.91 -14.96
N ASP A 106 -12.92 3.00 -15.75
CA ASP A 106 -12.16 3.38 -16.93
C ASP A 106 -13.14 3.66 -18.07
N HIS A 107 -13.59 4.89 -18.17
CA HIS A 107 -14.17 5.41 -19.40
C HIS A 107 -13.07 5.56 -20.46
N TRP A 108 -12.45 4.44 -20.82
CA TRP A 108 -11.43 4.38 -21.86
C TRP A 108 -12.08 4.55 -23.24
N SER A 109 -12.42 5.78 -23.59
CA SER A 109 -12.54 6.14 -24.99
C SER A 109 -11.12 6.40 -25.50
N PHE A 110 -10.71 5.67 -26.52
CA PHE A 110 -9.46 5.74 -27.25
C PHE A 110 -8.90 7.16 -27.43
N LYS A 111 -8.21 7.71 -26.45
CA LYS A 111 -7.36 8.88 -26.59
C LYS A 111 -5.90 8.46 -26.44
N TRP A 112 -5.41 7.70 -27.42
CA TRP A 112 -4.01 7.28 -27.56
C TRP A 112 -3.01 8.46 -27.58
N PHE A 113 -3.46 9.71 -27.67
CA PHE A 113 -2.63 10.90 -27.85
C PHE A 113 -2.80 11.99 -26.78
N SER A 114 -3.24 11.67 -25.57
CA SER A 114 -3.26 12.68 -24.51
C SER A 114 -1.98 12.61 -23.68
N SER A 115 -1.09 13.57 -23.85
CA SER A 115 0.14 13.75 -23.06
C SER A 115 -0.12 14.28 -21.64
N ASN A 116 -1.35 14.20 -21.16
CA ASN A 116 -1.73 14.63 -19.81
C ASN A 116 -1.45 13.49 -18.82
N THR A 117 -0.28 13.52 -18.20
CA THR A 117 0.03 12.64 -17.07
C THR A 117 -0.88 13.02 -15.91
N ILE A 118 -1.78 12.11 -15.52
CA ILE A 118 -2.63 12.22 -14.32
C ILE A 118 -2.09 11.24 -13.31
N ASN A 119 -1.76 11.73 -12.13
CA ASN A 119 -1.39 10.92 -10.99
C ASN A 119 -2.57 10.87 -10.01
N TYR A 120 -2.80 9.72 -9.40
CA TYR A 120 -3.81 9.60 -8.37
C TYR A 120 -3.37 8.65 -7.27
N ARG A 121 -3.92 8.85 -6.07
CA ARG A 121 -3.70 8.00 -4.90
C ARG A 121 -5.01 7.82 -4.15
N ILE A 122 -5.22 6.62 -3.62
CA ILE A 122 -6.41 6.25 -2.87
C ILE A 122 -5.93 5.66 -1.54
N ASN A 123 -5.87 6.51 -0.52
CA ASN A 123 -5.33 6.15 0.79
C ASN A 123 -6.46 5.85 1.77
N TYR A 124 -6.33 4.74 2.46
CA TYR A 124 -7.23 4.33 3.54
C TYR A 124 -6.56 4.52 4.88
N THR A 125 -7.31 5.08 5.84
CA THR A 125 -6.97 5.06 7.26
C THR A 125 -8.08 4.31 7.98
N ILE A 126 -7.74 3.19 8.61
CA ILE A 126 -8.71 2.26 9.17
C ILE A 126 -8.40 2.04 10.64
N LYS A 127 -9.45 2.07 11.47
CA LYS A 127 -9.40 1.58 12.84
C LYS A 127 -10.37 0.43 12.99
N LEU A 128 -9.93 -0.66 13.63
CA LEU A 128 -10.74 -1.87 13.81
C LEU A 128 -10.42 -2.56 15.15
N PRO A 129 -11.33 -3.35 15.70
CA PRO A 129 -11.04 -4.17 16.87
C PRO A 129 -9.85 -5.11 16.61
N LYS A 130 -8.95 -5.24 17.59
CA LYS A 130 -7.78 -6.14 17.45
C LYS A 130 -8.17 -7.61 17.25
N THR A 131 -9.37 -8.01 17.67
CA THR A 131 -9.90 -9.36 17.57
C THR A 131 -10.56 -9.68 16.24
N ASN A 132 -10.82 -8.67 15.40
CA ASN A 132 -11.37 -8.89 14.07
C ASN A 132 -10.38 -9.62 13.17
N SER A 133 -10.91 -10.39 12.22
CA SER A 133 -10.13 -10.92 11.10
C SER A 133 -10.08 -9.90 9.96
N VAL A 134 -9.01 -9.94 9.17
CA VAL A 134 -8.88 -9.05 8.01
C VAL A 134 -8.63 -9.82 6.73
N ASN A 135 -9.17 -9.31 5.62
CA ASN A 135 -8.82 -9.69 4.26
C ASN A 135 -8.44 -8.42 3.48
N LEU A 136 -7.14 -8.20 3.30
CA LEU A 136 -6.58 -7.00 2.72
C LEU A 136 -5.96 -7.31 1.37
N SER A 137 -6.36 -6.59 0.34
CA SER A 137 -5.71 -6.59 -0.97
C SER A 137 -5.27 -5.16 -1.31
N ASN A 138 -4.01 -4.98 -1.67
CA ASN A 138 -3.50 -3.68 -2.07
C ASN A 138 -2.36 -3.77 -3.07
N ASP A 139 -2.57 -3.25 -4.28
CA ASP A 139 -1.55 -3.17 -5.30
C ASP A 139 -0.95 -1.76 -5.37
N TYR A 140 0.35 -1.68 -5.66
CA TYR A 140 1.08 -0.41 -5.84
C TYR A 140 1.00 0.54 -4.63
N GLY A 141 1.14 -0.01 -3.41
CA GLY A 141 1.14 0.79 -2.19
C GLY A 141 1.63 0.04 -0.97
N THR A 142 1.57 0.69 0.19
CA THR A 142 2.02 0.07 1.44
C THR A 142 0.85 -0.36 2.30
N ILE A 143 0.89 -1.58 2.83
CA ILE A 143 0.00 -2.03 3.90
C ILE A 143 0.73 -1.87 5.23
N ARG A 144 0.16 -1.09 6.15
CA ARG A 144 0.62 -0.95 7.54
C ARG A 144 -0.45 -1.45 8.48
N LEU A 145 -0.08 -2.37 9.37
CA LEU A 145 -0.96 -2.92 10.40
C LEU A 145 -0.16 -3.10 11.69
N ASN A 146 -0.60 -2.53 12.80
CA ASN A 146 0.15 -2.57 14.05
C ASN A 146 0.04 -3.91 14.81
N ARG A 147 -1.17 -4.43 15.01
CA ARG A 147 -1.42 -5.68 15.76
C ARG A 147 -2.76 -6.28 15.38
N LEU A 148 -2.84 -7.62 15.36
CA LEU A 148 -4.08 -8.35 15.17
C LEU A 148 -4.07 -9.65 15.99
N GLU A 149 -5.20 -9.98 16.60
CA GLU A 149 -5.46 -11.26 17.29
C GLU A 149 -6.28 -12.21 16.43
N GLY A 150 -7.12 -11.67 15.53
CA GLY A 150 -7.81 -12.44 14.50
C GLY A 150 -6.93 -12.79 13.32
N GLN A 151 -7.45 -13.63 12.43
CA GLN A 151 -6.73 -14.06 11.23
C GLN A 151 -6.44 -12.91 10.26
N ALA A 152 -5.22 -12.85 9.75
CA ALA A 152 -4.83 -11.95 8.67
C ALA A 152 -4.69 -12.73 7.35
N THR A 153 -5.51 -12.37 6.36
CA THR A 153 -5.30 -12.72 4.95
C THR A 153 -4.89 -11.46 4.23
N ILE A 154 -3.65 -11.40 3.73
CA ILE A 154 -3.09 -10.18 3.12
C ILE A 154 -2.52 -10.51 1.75
N SER A 155 -2.94 -9.76 0.73
CA SER A 155 -2.35 -9.75 -0.61
C SER A 155 -1.76 -8.38 -0.92
N CYS A 156 -0.50 -8.35 -1.37
CA CYS A 156 0.20 -7.09 -1.66
C CYS A 156 1.15 -7.27 -2.84
N ASP A 157 0.82 -6.72 -4.00
CA ASP A 157 1.66 -6.80 -5.17
C ASP A 157 2.27 -5.44 -5.54
N TYR A 158 3.52 -5.44 -5.99
CA TYR A 158 4.26 -4.23 -6.37
C TYR A 158 4.28 -3.15 -5.27
N GLY A 159 4.24 -3.59 -4.01
CA GLY A 159 4.09 -2.70 -2.86
C GLY A 159 5.09 -2.98 -1.74
N LYS A 160 4.60 -2.80 -0.52
CA LYS A 160 5.36 -3.09 0.71
C LYS A 160 4.41 -3.40 1.85
N MET A 161 4.81 -4.31 2.74
CA MET A 161 4.13 -4.55 4.00
C MET A 161 4.99 -4.10 5.19
N ILE A 162 4.37 -3.47 6.18
CA ILE A 162 4.94 -3.13 7.47
C ILE A 162 3.94 -3.61 8.51
N LEU A 163 4.13 -4.81 8.99
CA LEU A 163 3.21 -5.48 9.90
C LEU A 163 3.84 -5.63 11.27
N GLY A 164 3.09 -5.31 12.31
CA GLY A 164 3.47 -5.58 13.70
C GLY A 164 3.16 -7.01 14.09
N ASP A 165 2.31 -7.23 15.11
CA ASP A 165 2.03 -8.54 15.67
C ASP A 165 0.81 -9.21 15.03
N LEU A 166 0.98 -10.37 14.39
CA LEU A 166 -0.06 -11.24 13.86
C LEU A 166 -0.18 -12.49 14.76
N ASN A 167 -1.11 -12.44 15.72
CA ASN A 167 -1.20 -13.42 16.81
C ASN A 167 -2.07 -14.65 16.49
N ALA A 168 -2.73 -14.71 15.34
CA ALA A 168 -3.40 -15.93 14.89
C ALA A 168 -2.39 -16.93 14.32
N SER A 169 -2.69 -18.23 14.43
CA SER A 169 -1.81 -19.29 13.93
C SER A 169 -2.01 -19.67 12.46
N ASP A 170 -3.05 -19.12 11.82
CA ASP A 170 -3.51 -19.47 10.48
C ASP A 170 -3.51 -18.27 9.51
N ASN A 171 -2.52 -17.38 9.65
CA ASN A 171 -2.38 -16.24 8.75
C ASN A 171 -2.02 -16.69 7.33
N LEU A 172 -2.44 -15.92 6.33
CA LEU A 172 -2.10 -16.12 4.94
C LEU A 172 -1.56 -14.82 4.33
N LEU A 173 -0.30 -14.83 3.92
CA LEU A 173 0.35 -13.70 3.29
C LEU A 173 0.74 -14.07 1.86
N ASN A 174 0.21 -13.35 0.88
CA ASN A 174 0.51 -13.53 -0.54
C ASN A 174 1.08 -12.21 -1.07
N PHE A 175 2.29 -12.21 -1.61
CA PHE A 175 2.86 -10.97 -2.13
C PHE A 175 3.96 -11.21 -3.16
N ASP A 176 3.82 -10.51 -4.28
CA ASP A 176 4.77 -10.59 -5.37
C ASP A 176 5.38 -9.23 -5.67
N TYR A 177 6.63 -9.24 -6.14
CA TYR A 177 7.37 -8.03 -6.50
C TYR A 177 7.43 -6.99 -5.39
N THR A 178 7.43 -7.43 -4.12
CA THR A 178 7.59 -6.55 -2.95
C THR A 178 9.03 -6.58 -2.46
N SER A 179 9.51 -5.44 -1.94
CA SER A 179 10.84 -5.36 -1.35
C SER A 179 10.80 -4.69 0.02
N ASN A 180 11.72 -5.12 0.89
CA ASN A 180 11.85 -4.54 2.24
C ASN A 180 10.56 -4.60 3.08
N SER A 181 9.75 -5.62 2.91
CA SER A 181 8.61 -5.89 3.78
C SER A 181 9.08 -6.36 5.15
N THR A 182 8.39 -5.94 6.21
CA THR A 182 8.76 -6.29 7.60
C THR A 182 7.56 -6.78 8.37
N ILE A 183 7.77 -7.79 9.22
CA ILE A 183 6.79 -8.32 10.15
C ILE A 183 7.48 -8.45 11.51
N ASP A 184 6.96 -7.78 12.54
CA ASP A 184 7.60 -7.84 13.86
C ASP A 184 7.40 -9.22 14.50
N PHE A 185 6.16 -9.74 14.50
CA PHE A 185 5.81 -11.06 15.02
C PHE A 185 4.71 -11.71 14.19
N ILE A 186 4.83 -13.03 13.96
CA ILE A 186 3.78 -13.88 13.39
C ILE A 186 3.74 -15.22 14.10
N GLU A 187 2.58 -15.57 14.70
CA GLU A 187 2.41 -16.83 15.42
C GLU A 187 2.46 -18.04 14.49
N GLY A 188 1.85 -17.94 13.31
CA GLY A 188 1.89 -19.00 12.34
C GLY A 188 1.16 -18.67 11.04
N GLY A 189 1.30 -19.56 10.06
CA GLY A 189 0.58 -19.44 8.79
C GLY A 189 1.38 -19.82 7.56
N VAL A 190 0.85 -19.41 6.41
CA VAL A 190 1.43 -19.63 5.09
C VAL A 190 1.88 -18.31 4.48
N ILE A 191 3.09 -18.29 3.95
CA ILE A 191 3.65 -17.18 3.20
C ILE A 191 3.95 -17.66 1.78
N ASN A 192 3.32 -17.03 0.79
CA ASN A 192 3.59 -17.21 -0.63
C ASN A 192 4.18 -15.91 -1.16
N ALA A 193 5.39 -15.97 -1.72
CA ALA A 193 6.13 -14.77 -2.08
C ALA A 193 7.07 -15.01 -3.26
N ASP A 194 6.81 -14.39 -4.40
CA ASP A 194 7.68 -14.47 -5.55
C ASP A 194 8.35 -13.12 -5.86
N TYR A 195 9.60 -13.17 -6.33
CA TYR A 195 10.39 -11.98 -6.69
C TYR A 195 10.43 -10.91 -5.60
N SER A 196 10.50 -11.33 -4.35
CA SER A 196 10.26 -10.48 -3.19
C SER A 196 11.42 -10.48 -2.19
N GLY A 197 11.31 -9.60 -1.18
CA GLY A 197 12.26 -9.57 -0.06
C GLY A 197 11.57 -9.15 1.22
N PHE A 198 11.73 -9.92 2.30
CA PHE A 198 11.11 -9.63 3.58
C PHE A 198 11.96 -10.06 4.78
N GLU A 199 11.68 -9.44 5.92
CA GLU A 199 12.27 -9.76 7.21
C GLU A 199 11.17 -9.97 8.25
N ILE A 200 11.32 -11.04 9.05
CA ILE A 200 10.44 -11.36 10.18
C ILE A 200 11.26 -11.37 11.47
N GLY A 201 10.86 -10.57 12.44
CA GLY A 201 11.52 -10.50 13.75
C GLY A 201 11.37 -11.82 14.51
N GLN A 202 10.15 -12.25 14.77
CA GLN A 202 9.87 -13.51 15.45
C GLN A 202 8.72 -14.26 14.75
N ALA A 203 8.86 -15.57 14.61
CA ALA A 203 7.84 -16.43 14.04
C ALA A 203 7.66 -17.73 14.84
N GLY A 204 6.44 -18.20 14.91
CA GLY A 204 6.12 -19.53 15.41
C GLY A 204 6.28 -20.59 14.32
N GLU A 205 5.19 -21.07 13.72
CA GLU A 205 5.18 -22.12 12.69
C GLU A 205 4.82 -21.53 11.32
N ILE A 206 5.78 -21.53 10.39
CA ILE A 206 5.60 -20.98 9.04
C ILE A 206 5.79 -22.04 7.97
N GLU A 207 4.88 -22.04 6.99
CA GLU A 207 5.08 -22.66 5.68
C GLU A 207 5.39 -21.55 4.66
N LEU A 208 6.60 -21.59 4.08
CA LEU A 208 7.07 -20.64 3.09
C LEU A 208 7.13 -21.29 1.72
N ASN A 209 6.40 -20.76 0.76
CA ASN A 209 6.48 -21.09 -0.66
C ASN A 209 6.96 -19.84 -1.39
N ALA A 210 8.15 -19.90 -2.01
CA ALA A 210 8.73 -18.73 -2.62
C ALA A 210 9.67 -19.10 -3.78
N ASP A 211 9.71 -18.22 -4.79
CA ASP A 211 10.71 -18.29 -5.86
C ASP A 211 11.35 -16.89 -6.05
N TYR A 212 12.65 -16.85 -6.33
CA TYR A 212 13.42 -15.61 -6.50
C TYR A 212 13.28 -14.62 -5.32
N THR A 213 13.13 -15.15 -4.11
CA THR A 213 12.81 -14.37 -2.91
C THR A 213 13.90 -14.46 -1.86
N ASN A 214 14.18 -13.32 -1.22
CA ASN A 214 15.09 -13.25 -0.07
C ASN A 214 14.26 -13.17 1.22
N ALA A 215 14.24 -14.27 1.99
CA ALA A 215 13.54 -14.38 3.25
C ALA A 215 14.52 -14.36 4.43
N SER A 216 14.27 -13.48 5.41
CA SER A 216 15.06 -13.40 6.64
C SER A 216 14.17 -13.58 7.86
N PHE A 217 14.61 -14.39 8.81
CA PHE A 217 13.97 -14.63 10.10
C PHE A 217 14.99 -14.44 11.23
N ASN A 218 14.78 -13.48 12.13
CA ASN A 218 15.67 -13.34 13.28
C ASN A 218 15.45 -14.49 14.28
N SER A 219 14.22 -14.94 14.47
CA SER A 219 13.91 -16.13 15.26
C SER A 219 12.66 -16.84 14.72
N ILE A 220 12.73 -18.18 14.58
CA ILE A 220 11.60 -19.00 14.15
C ILE A 220 11.58 -20.34 14.82
N THR A 221 10.43 -20.80 15.30
CA THR A 221 10.27 -22.08 15.99
C THR A 221 10.29 -23.25 15.00
N PHE A 222 9.48 -23.17 13.94
CA PHE A 222 9.39 -24.19 12.92
C PHE A 222 9.23 -23.55 11.52
N LEU A 223 10.13 -23.90 10.60
CA LEU A 223 10.04 -23.45 9.21
C LEU A 223 9.96 -24.68 8.29
N ARG A 224 8.85 -24.77 7.56
CA ARG A 224 8.75 -25.58 6.35
C ARG A 224 8.90 -24.66 5.15
N PHE A 225 9.82 -24.97 4.23
CA PHE A 225 10.04 -24.09 3.08
C PHE A 225 10.18 -24.85 1.76
N LYS A 226 9.76 -24.16 0.71
CA LYS A 226 10.14 -24.39 -0.68
C LYS A 226 10.53 -23.02 -1.26
N ASN A 227 11.81 -22.85 -1.61
CA ASN A 227 12.32 -21.59 -2.13
C ASN A 227 13.43 -21.88 -3.16
N ASP A 228 13.20 -21.50 -4.41
CA ASP A 228 14.17 -21.66 -5.48
C ASP A 228 14.73 -20.28 -5.90
N TYR A 229 16.04 -20.21 -6.21
CA TYR A 229 16.73 -18.99 -6.66
C TYR A 229 16.62 -17.79 -5.71
N GLY A 230 16.83 -17.98 -4.41
CA GLY A 230 16.73 -16.91 -3.44
C GLY A 230 17.76 -16.99 -2.34
N LYS A 231 17.45 -16.38 -1.20
CA LYS A 231 18.22 -16.53 0.04
C LYS A 231 17.26 -16.81 1.19
N LEU A 232 17.63 -17.77 2.02
CA LEU A 232 16.97 -18.03 3.28
C LEU A 232 18.00 -17.78 4.41
N ILE A 233 17.74 -16.76 5.24
CA ILE A 233 18.61 -16.36 6.34
C ILE A 233 17.85 -16.55 7.64
N THR A 234 18.47 -17.19 8.62
CA THR A 234 17.91 -17.35 9.96
C THR A 234 19.00 -17.17 11.02
N ASP A 235 18.73 -16.38 12.05
CA ASP A 235 19.67 -16.24 13.18
C ASP A 235 19.42 -17.34 14.22
N ASN A 236 18.15 -17.57 14.59
CA ASN A 236 17.75 -18.59 15.55
C ASN A 236 16.63 -19.45 14.96
N ILE A 237 16.84 -20.76 14.89
CA ILE A 237 15.84 -21.68 14.34
C ILE A 237 15.69 -22.94 15.21
N GLY A 238 14.45 -23.31 15.52
CA GLY A 238 14.13 -24.54 16.21
C GLY A 238 14.18 -25.75 15.27
N THR A 239 13.33 -25.77 14.27
CA THR A 239 13.28 -26.86 13.27
C THR A 239 13.18 -26.30 11.86
N LEU A 240 14.03 -26.82 10.97
CA LEU A 240 14.01 -26.49 9.55
C LEU A 240 13.68 -27.73 8.71
N LYS A 241 12.69 -27.63 7.84
CA LYS A 241 12.35 -28.69 6.86
C LYS A 241 12.02 -28.04 5.54
N GLY A 242 12.62 -28.53 4.47
CA GLY A 242 12.27 -28.02 3.15
C GLY A 242 13.28 -28.41 2.09
N LYS A 243 13.12 -27.77 0.95
CA LYS A 243 14.01 -27.92 -0.19
C LYS A 243 14.07 -26.61 -0.95
N GLY A 244 15.17 -26.40 -1.62
CA GLY A 244 15.35 -25.28 -2.53
C GLY A 244 16.54 -25.55 -3.44
N ASP A 245 16.46 -25.05 -4.65
CA ASP A 245 17.53 -25.08 -5.61
C ASP A 245 18.15 -23.68 -5.73
N TYR A 246 19.48 -23.61 -5.76
CA TYR A 246 20.23 -22.34 -5.86
C TYR A 246 19.91 -21.33 -4.71
N LEU A 247 19.88 -21.82 -3.48
CA LEU A 247 19.74 -21.04 -2.24
C LEU A 247 21.11 -20.60 -1.71
#